data_70f6ee434e8eeb4e01db5a774bd05ff8
#
_entry.id   70f6ee434e8eeb4e01db5a774bd05ff8
#
_cell.length_a   1.000
_cell.length_b   1.000
_cell.length_c   1.000
_cell.angle_alpha   90.00
_cell.angle_beta   90.00
_cell.angle_gamma   90.00
#
_symmetry.space_group_name_H-M   'P 1'
#
loop_
_entity.id
_entity.type
_entity.pdbx_description
1 polymer ?
#
loop_
_entity_poly.entity_id
_entity_poly.type
_entity_poly.pdbx_seq_one_letter_code
_entity_poly.pdbx_strand_id
1 'polypeptide(L)'
;TQAHVSGIVDKNDTSVSSEAGKIISISFFDNRGYSYTAKLSMKATAAEGQYTVELTDILDSKGNAIDKTNIKLGSVRNVAESKKLSLANGCSINGTTLTYLDEAGQNQTMDRSGNLTDAQKKILAESYGFTSYDEMAKLYVAGADGTVTTLGAHLDGGTFAQVINAADGSIATDGKQITGGVIQYNTATGEIQSVNGLTNNLNLVLDFGDQPGSAFENITID
;
A
#
# COMPACT_ATOMS: atom_id res chain seq x y z
N THR A 1 9.30 -12.75 12.28
CA THR A 1 8.33 -13.34 13.25
C THR A 1 6.94 -13.32 12.63
N GLN A 2 6.14 -14.36 12.87
CA GLN A 2 4.80 -14.55 12.31
C GLN A 2 3.80 -14.73 13.46
N ALA A 3 2.63 -14.11 13.34
CA ALA A 3 1.53 -14.27 14.27
C ALA A 3 0.28 -14.67 13.48
N HIS A 4 -0.40 -15.73 13.92
CA HIS A 4 -1.65 -16.17 13.32
C HIS A 4 -2.84 -15.64 14.11
N VAL A 5 -3.78 -15.02 13.41
CA VAL A 5 -5.04 -14.58 13.96
C VAL A 5 -6.15 -15.36 13.29
N SER A 6 -6.86 -16.18 14.05
CA SER A 6 -8.01 -16.91 13.57
C SER A 6 -9.26 -16.52 14.34
N GLY A 7 -10.41 -16.55 13.70
CA GLY A 7 -11.69 -16.25 14.34
C GLY A 7 -12.78 -15.94 13.33
N ILE A 8 -13.97 -15.71 13.84
CA ILE A 8 -15.13 -15.32 13.04
C ILE A 8 -15.48 -13.88 13.40
N VAL A 9 -15.65 -13.03 12.41
CA VAL A 9 -16.23 -11.70 12.60
C VAL A 9 -17.73 -11.83 12.36
N ASP A 10 -18.51 -11.76 13.45
CA ASP A 10 -19.96 -11.71 13.36
C ASP A 10 -20.37 -10.30 12.91
N LYS A 11 -21.12 -10.20 11.80
CA LYS A 11 -21.64 -8.92 11.30
C LYS A 11 -22.57 -8.20 12.28
N ASN A 12 -23.14 -8.94 13.25
CA ASN A 12 -24.00 -8.40 14.29
C ASN A 12 -23.21 -8.08 15.60
N ASP A 13 -21.89 -8.25 15.60
CA ASP A 13 -21.07 -7.90 16.77
C ASP A 13 -21.05 -6.37 16.94
N THR A 14 -21.77 -5.89 17.94
CA THR A 14 -21.88 -4.46 18.23
C THR A 14 -20.54 -3.82 18.62
N SER A 15 -19.55 -4.63 19.03
CA SER A 15 -18.24 -4.10 19.41
C SER A 15 -17.49 -3.52 18.20
N VAL A 16 -17.65 -4.08 16.99
CA VAL A 16 -17.01 -3.55 15.77
C VAL A 16 -17.60 -2.20 15.32
N SER A 17 -18.84 -1.89 15.77
CA SER A 17 -19.50 -0.61 15.48
C SER A 17 -19.33 0.41 16.62
N SER A 18 -18.69 0.03 17.72
CA SER A 18 -18.40 0.93 18.83
C SER A 18 -17.26 1.89 18.50
N GLU A 19 -17.16 2.99 19.23
CA GLU A 19 -16.06 3.96 19.08
C GLU A 19 -14.68 3.32 19.35
N ALA A 20 -14.59 2.40 20.30
CA ALA A 20 -13.35 1.68 20.61
C ALA A 20 -13.03 0.57 19.60
N GLY A 21 -14.03 0.06 18.87
CA GLY A 21 -13.90 -1.12 18.04
C GLY A 21 -13.76 -2.42 18.84
N LYS A 22 -13.63 -3.53 18.13
CA LYS A 22 -13.30 -4.83 18.71
C LYS A 22 -11.81 -4.93 18.94
N ILE A 23 -11.39 -5.13 20.17
CA ILE A 23 -9.96 -5.25 20.51
C ILE A 23 -9.49 -6.68 20.28
N ILE A 24 -8.44 -6.80 19.49
CA ILE A 24 -7.71 -8.04 19.23
C ILE A 24 -6.32 -7.90 19.84
N SER A 25 -5.88 -8.89 20.60
CA SER A 25 -4.56 -8.89 21.25
C SER A 25 -3.67 -9.97 20.63
N ILE A 26 -2.46 -9.58 20.25
CA ILE A 26 -1.47 -10.46 19.63
C ILE A 26 -0.22 -10.43 20.50
N SER A 27 0.21 -11.60 20.98
CA SER A 27 1.45 -11.72 21.75
C SER A 27 2.62 -12.06 20.83
N PHE A 28 3.76 -11.43 21.07
CA PHE A 28 5.00 -11.64 20.32
C PHE A 28 6.23 -11.48 21.21
N PHE A 29 7.39 -11.84 20.70
CA PHE A 29 8.65 -11.70 21.41
C PHE A 29 9.61 -10.82 20.61
N ASP A 30 10.43 -10.05 21.33
CA ASP A 30 11.57 -9.37 20.71
C ASP A 30 12.72 -10.35 20.45
N ASN A 31 13.80 -9.89 19.83
CA ASN A 31 14.98 -10.71 19.52
C ASN A 31 15.81 -11.08 20.78
N ARG A 32 15.45 -10.53 21.95
CA ARG A 32 16.04 -10.86 23.27
C ARG A 32 15.16 -11.83 24.07
N GLY A 33 13.99 -12.20 23.53
CA GLY A 33 13.04 -13.13 24.16
C GLY A 33 12.08 -12.48 25.17
N TYR A 34 11.99 -11.15 25.23
CA TYR A 34 10.97 -10.51 26.04
C TYR A 34 9.61 -10.52 25.34
N SER A 35 8.57 -10.82 26.13
CA SER A 35 7.19 -10.88 25.63
C SER A 35 6.52 -9.50 25.59
N TYR A 36 5.78 -9.26 24.53
CA TYR A 36 4.95 -8.06 24.33
C TYR A 36 3.57 -8.45 23.84
N THR A 37 2.61 -7.53 23.99
CA THR A 37 1.25 -7.68 23.48
C THR A 37 0.86 -6.46 22.68
N ALA A 38 0.64 -6.63 21.37
CA ALA A 38 0.02 -5.61 20.53
C ALA A 38 -1.50 -5.68 20.66
N LYS A 39 -2.14 -4.53 20.84
CA LYS A 39 -3.59 -4.37 20.84
C LYS A 39 -4.00 -3.70 19.52
N LEU A 40 -4.86 -4.36 18.78
CA LEU A 40 -5.45 -3.87 17.55
C LEU A 40 -6.93 -3.58 17.77
N SER A 41 -7.43 -2.49 17.23
CA SER A 41 -8.84 -2.16 17.18
C SER A 41 -9.38 -2.43 15.79
N MET A 42 -10.40 -3.28 15.68
CA MET A 42 -11.11 -3.54 14.43
C MET A 42 -12.47 -2.81 14.46
N LYS A 43 -12.74 -1.99 13.46
CA LYS A 43 -13.98 -1.21 13.33
C LYS A 43 -14.64 -1.46 11.96
N ALA A 44 -15.97 -1.60 11.98
CA ALA A 44 -16.73 -1.66 10.73
C ALA A 44 -16.70 -0.29 10.03
N THR A 45 -16.62 -0.30 8.72
CA THR A 45 -16.78 0.91 7.88
C THR A 45 -18.22 1.03 7.37
N ALA A 46 -18.50 2.08 6.60
CA ALA A 46 -19.79 2.23 5.93
C ALA A 46 -20.00 1.21 4.78
N ALA A 47 -18.93 0.60 4.28
CA ALA A 47 -19.00 -0.42 3.25
C ALA A 47 -19.25 -1.80 3.88
N GLU A 48 -20.21 -2.55 3.34
CA GLU A 48 -20.55 -3.88 3.85
C GLU A 48 -19.37 -4.85 3.74
N GLY A 49 -19.09 -5.59 4.81
CA GLY A 49 -18.00 -6.55 4.88
C GLY A 49 -16.61 -5.92 4.96
N GLN A 50 -16.52 -4.59 5.11
CA GLN A 50 -15.24 -3.90 5.22
C GLN A 50 -14.99 -3.41 6.65
N TYR A 51 -13.76 -3.64 7.11
CA TYR A 51 -13.29 -3.26 8.44
C TYR A 51 -11.95 -2.53 8.36
N THR A 52 -11.77 -1.54 9.22
CA THR A 52 -10.46 -0.94 9.49
C THR A 52 -9.83 -1.60 10.70
N VAL A 53 -8.52 -1.81 10.65
CA VAL A 53 -7.72 -2.31 11.77
C VAL A 53 -6.64 -1.29 12.08
N GLU A 54 -6.54 -0.89 13.33
CA GLU A 54 -5.60 0.11 13.81
C GLU A 54 -4.81 -0.42 15.00
N LEU A 55 -3.52 -0.10 15.07
CA LEU A 55 -2.70 -0.37 16.26
C LEU A 55 -3.05 0.64 17.35
N THR A 56 -3.66 0.15 18.44
CA THR A 56 -4.05 1.00 19.56
C THR A 56 -2.97 1.08 20.62
N ASP A 57 -2.28 -0.03 20.90
CA ASP A 57 -1.28 -0.07 21.95
C ASP A 57 -0.30 -1.24 21.78
N ILE A 58 0.89 -1.13 22.38
CA ILE A 58 1.80 -2.25 22.59
C ILE A 58 2.23 -2.24 24.06
N LEU A 59 2.05 -3.35 24.74
CA LEU A 59 2.37 -3.49 26.14
C LEU A 59 3.56 -4.43 26.33
N ASP A 60 4.42 -4.11 27.30
CA ASP A 60 5.46 -5.04 27.78
C ASP A 60 4.85 -6.16 28.65
N SER A 61 5.67 -7.10 29.10
CA SER A 61 5.24 -8.22 29.96
C SER A 61 4.72 -7.80 31.33
N LYS A 62 4.95 -6.55 31.73
CA LYS A 62 4.44 -5.95 32.99
C LYS A 62 3.17 -5.15 32.77
N GLY A 63 2.70 -5.03 31.52
CA GLY A 63 1.52 -4.25 31.15
C GLY A 63 1.79 -2.76 30.92
N ASN A 64 3.05 -2.32 30.87
CA ASN A 64 3.37 -0.93 30.58
C ASN A 64 3.35 -0.71 29.06
N ALA A 65 2.77 0.43 28.64
CA ALA A 65 2.79 0.82 27.23
C ALA A 65 4.21 1.20 26.77
N ILE A 66 4.59 0.74 25.59
CA ILE A 66 5.83 1.16 24.91
C ILE A 66 5.53 2.28 23.91
N ASP A 67 6.53 3.09 23.60
CA ASP A 67 6.40 4.13 22.58
C ASP A 67 6.17 3.49 21.20
N LYS A 68 5.04 3.82 20.58
CA LYS A 68 4.62 3.31 19.27
C LYS A 68 4.73 4.35 18.13
N THR A 69 5.32 5.50 18.39
CA THR A 69 5.38 6.62 17.43
C THR A 69 5.96 6.21 16.08
N ASN A 70 6.93 5.29 16.08
CA ASN A 70 7.59 4.79 14.88
C ASN A 70 7.10 3.40 14.46
N ILE A 71 6.08 2.86 15.13
CA ILE A 71 5.54 1.53 14.82
C ILE A 71 4.29 1.71 13.96
N LYS A 72 4.27 1.05 12.81
CA LYS A 72 3.19 1.16 11.84
C LYS A 72 2.53 -0.19 11.62
N LEU A 73 1.20 -0.18 11.50
CA LEU A 73 0.46 -1.31 10.98
C LEU A 73 0.23 -1.08 9.48
N GLY A 74 0.42 -2.12 8.67
CA GLY A 74 0.20 -2.02 7.24
C GLY A 74 0.27 -3.37 6.55
N SER A 75 0.36 -3.37 5.23
CA SER A 75 0.58 -4.56 4.41
C SER A 75 1.95 -4.51 3.78
N VAL A 76 2.66 -5.63 3.78
CA VAL A 76 3.85 -5.79 2.94
C VAL A 76 3.38 -6.06 1.52
N ARG A 77 3.88 -5.31 0.59
CA ARG A 77 3.75 -5.66 -0.82
C ARG A 77 4.76 -6.73 -1.18
N ASN A 78 4.29 -7.77 -1.84
CA ASN A 78 5.13 -8.64 -2.64
C ASN A 78 5.51 -7.92 -3.95
N VAL A 79 6.18 -6.80 -3.85
CA VAL A 79 6.90 -6.21 -4.98
C VAL A 79 8.37 -6.40 -4.64
N ALA A 80 9.01 -7.32 -5.34
CA ALA A 80 10.45 -7.40 -5.37
C ALA A 80 10.97 -6.01 -5.70
N GLU A 81 11.57 -5.35 -4.73
CA GLU A 81 12.32 -4.09 -4.79
C GLU A 81 11.61 -2.89 -5.45
N SER A 82 11.72 -1.74 -4.85
CA SER A 82 11.36 -0.46 -5.48
C SER A 82 12.08 -0.34 -6.83
N LYS A 83 11.35 -0.44 -7.91
CA LYS A 83 11.90 -0.29 -9.25
C LYS A 83 11.79 1.16 -9.68
N LYS A 84 12.88 1.71 -10.17
CA LYS A 84 12.85 2.94 -10.91
C LYS A 84 12.37 2.64 -12.32
N LEU A 85 11.16 3.08 -12.67
CA LEU A 85 10.70 3.06 -14.06
C LEU A 85 11.40 4.19 -14.80
N SER A 86 12.02 3.88 -15.90
CA SER A 86 12.65 4.85 -16.78
C SER A 86 11.90 4.90 -18.10
N LEU A 87 11.91 6.06 -18.74
CA LEU A 87 11.39 6.21 -20.08
C LEU A 87 12.20 5.36 -21.07
N ALA A 88 11.52 4.79 -22.04
CA ALA A 88 12.14 4.11 -23.18
C ALA A 88 13.02 5.07 -23.99
N ASN A 89 13.99 4.51 -24.72
CA ASN A 89 14.86 5.31 -25.58
C ASN A 89 14.04 6.13 -26.58
N GLY A 90 14.39 7.41 -26.71
CA GLY A 90 13.66 8.34 -27.57
C GLY A 90 12.45 8.99 -26.93
N CYS A 91 12.07 8.61 -25.71
CA CYS A 91 11.02 9.26 -24.95
C CYS A 91 11.60 10.25 -23.95
N SER A 92 10.91 11.37 -23.73
CA SER A 92 11.27 12.38 -22.74
C SER A 92 10.03 13.08 -22.19
N ILE A 93 10.16 13.65 -21.00
CA ILE A 93 9.10 14.41 -20.36
C ILE A 93 9.60 15.81 -20.04
N ASN A 94 8.79 16.80 -20.40
CA ASN A 94 8.99 18.18 -19.99
C ASN A 94 7.66 18.76 -19.49
N GLY A 95 7.57 18.98 -18.18
CA GLY A 95 6.33 19.38 -17.54
C GLY A 95 5.22 18.36 -17.78
N THR A 96 4.11 18.78 -18.38
CA THR A 96 2.99 17.90 -18.74
C THR A 96 3.14 17.23 -20.10
N THR A 97 4.17 17.56 -20.87
CA THR A 97 4.35 17.07 -22.22
C THR A 97 5.26 15.84 -22.25
N LEU A 98 4.74 14.72 -22.75
CA LEU A 98 5.50 13.53 -23.12
C LEU A 98 5.86 13.62 -24.60
N THR A 99 7.15 13.50 -24.92
CA THR A 99 7.64 13.24 -26.28
C THR A 99 7.91 11.74 -26.42
N TYR A 100 7.44 11.12 -27.49
CA TYR A 100 7.58 9.69 -27.76
C TYR A 100 7.83 9.45 -29.26
N LEU A 101 8.29 8.26 -29.60
CA LEU A 101 8.45 7.84 -30.99
C LEU A 101 7.19 7.08 -31.44
N ASP A 102 6.65 7.47 -32.59
CA ASP A 102 5.59 6.69 -33.23
C ASP A 102 6.15 5.43 -33.93
N GLU A 103 5.28 4.63 -34.53
CA GLU A 103 5.65 3.39 -35.24
C GLU A 103 6.60 3.64 -36.41
N ALA A 104 6.64 4.86 -36.96
CA ALA A 104 7.55 5.27 -37.99
C ALA A 104 8.89 5.84 -37.48
N GLY A 105 9.07 5.86 -36.11
CA GLY A 105 10.25 6.41 -35.50
C GLY A 105 10.29 7.95 -35.47
N GLN A 106 9.15 8.63 -35.69
CA GLN A 106 9.08 10.08 -35.67
C GLN A 106 8.69 10.58 -34.30
N ASN A 107 9.26 11.71 -33.86
CA ASN A 107 8.94 12.34 -32.61
C ASN A 107 7.50 12.90 -32.64
N GLN A 108 6.70 12.44 -31.71
CA GLN A 108 5.36 12.92 -31.43
C GLN A 108 5.29 13.49 -30.01
N THR A 109 4.30 14.33 -29.75
CA THR A 109 4.08 14.89 -28.41
C THR A 109 2.66 14.65 -27.93
N MET A 110 2.52 14.40 -26.63
CA MET A 110 1.24 14.20 -25.95
C MET A 110 1.18 15.02 -24.67
N ASP A 111 0.11 15.79 -24.50
CA ASP A 111 -0.16 16.44 -23.21
C ASP A 111 -0.80 15.45 -22.23
N ARG A 112 -0.34 15.48 -21.00
CA ARG A 112 -0.78 14.62 -19.90
C ARG A 112 -1.51 15.40 -18.80
N SER A 113 -1.87 16.65 -19.06
CA SER A 113 -2.66 17.46 -18.14
C SER A 113 -4.14 17.07 -18.28
N GLY A 114 -4.66 16.33 -17.33
CA GLY A 114 -6.06 15.92 -17.29
C GLY A 114 -6.30 14.42 -17.53
N ASN A 115 -7.55 14.05 -17.77
CA ASN A 115 -7.92 12.67 -18.00
C ASN A 115 -7.40 12.17 -19.35
N LEU A 116 -6.67 11.08 -19.32
CA LEU A 116 -6.11 10.46 -20.51
C LEU A 116 -7.16 9.63 -21.24
N THR A 117 -7.20 9.74 -22.56
CA THR A 117 -7.95 8.82 -23.42
C THR A 117 -7.26 7.45 -23.46
N ASP A 118 -7.96 6.40 -23.90
CA ASP A 118 -7.39 5.05 -23.97
C ASP A 118 -6.15 4.99 -24.90
N ALA A 119 -6.17 5.76 -25.99
CA ALA A 119 -5.00 5.87 -26.87
C ALA A 119 -3.80 6.51 -26.16
N GLN A 120 -4.03 7.55 -25.37
CA GLN A 120 -2.97 8.21 -24.58
C GLN A 120 -2.46 7.32 -23.47
N LYS A 121 -3.34 6.54 -22.80
CA LYS A 121 -2.97 5.55 -21.80
C LYS A 121 -2.05 4.48 -22.37
N LYS A 122 -2.36 3.99 -23.58
CA LYS A 122 -1.52 3.04 -24.30
C LYS A 122 -0.13 3.62 -24.58
N ILE A 123 -0.06 4.80 -25.19
CA ILE A 123 1.21 5.48 -25.51
C ILE A 123 2.05 5.70 -24.25
N LEU A 124 1.41 6.12 -23.14
CA LEU A 124 2.11 6.32 -21.88
C LEU A 124 2.71 5.01 -21.35
N ALA A 125 1.95 3.92 -21.36
CA ALA A 125 2.43 2.62 -20.93
C ALA A 125 3.62 2.13 -21.77
N GLU A 126 3.51 2.21 -23.08
CA GLU A 126 4.58 1.85 -24.03
C GLU A 126 5.84 2.71 -23.81
N SER A 127 5.68 4.00 -23.49
CA SER A 127 6.79 4.91 -23.19
C SER A 127 7.57 4.53 -21.93
N TYR A 128 7.00 3.71 -21.04
CA TYR A 128 7.66 3.12 -19.88
C TYR A 128 7.95 1.62 -20.04
N GLY A 129 7.78 1.07 -21.25
CA GLY A 129 8.10 -0.32 -21.57
C GLY A 129 7.06 -1.34 -21.11
N PHE A 130 5.82 -0.93 -20.87
CA PHE A 130 4.70 -1.83 -20.54
C PHE A 130 3.93 -2.22 -21.79
N THR A 131 3.38 -3.42 -21.80
CA THR A 131 2.53 -3.92 -22.89
C THR A 131 1.10 -3.41 -22.78
N SER A 132 0.68 -3.01 -21.60
CA SER A 132 -0.65 -2.44 -21.35
C SER A 132 -0.64 -1.38 -20.25
N TYR A 133 -1.59 -0.44 -20.34
CA TYR A 133 -1.84 0.54 -19.29
C TYR A 133 -2.24 -0.11 -17.96
N ASP A 134 -3.04 -1.17 -18.01
CA ASP A 134 -3.52 -1.86 -16.80
C ASP A 134 -2.39 -2.47 -15.96
N GLU A 135 -1.32 -2.94 -16.60
CA GLU A 135 -0.13 -3.41 -15.90
C GLU A 135 0.61 -2.27 -15.21
N MET A 136 0.82 -1.17 -15.92
CA MET A 136 1.45 0.03 -15.37
C MET A 136 0.61 0.66 -14.25
N ALA A 137 -0.70 0.76 -14.43
CA ALA A 137 -1.63 1.38 -13.51
C ALA A 137 -1.73 0.68 -12.15
N LYS A 138 -1.45 -0.63 -12.09
CA LYS A 138 -1.44 -1.43 -10.84
C LYS A 138 -0.20 -1.21 -10.00
N LEU A 139 0.82 -0.60 -10.54
CA LEU A 139 2.02 -0.27 -9.76
C LEU A 139 1.66 0.75 -8.68
N TYR A 140 2.36 0.64 -7.59
CA TYR A 140 2.17 1.55 -6.48
C TYR A 140 3.30 2.55 -6.42
N VAL A 141 2.97 3.76 -6.04
CA VAL A 141 3.90 4.88 -5.91
C VAL A 141 3.57 5.67 -4.65
N ALA A 142 4.58 6.28 -4.07
CA ALA A 142 4.38 7.20 -2.95
C ALA A 142 4.14 8.61 -3.50
N GLY A 143 3.07 9.25 -3.07
CA GLY A 143 2.85 10.67 -3.29
C GLY A 143 3.80 11.52 -2.46
N ALA A 144 3.86 12.81 -2.75
CA ALA A 144 4.72 13.76 -2.02
C ALA A 144 4.35 13.88 -0.52
N ASP A 145 3.11 13.55 -0.16
CA ASP A 145 2.59 13.51 1.21
C ASP A 145 2.89 12.18 1.94
N GLY A 146 3.58 11.26 1.28
CA GLY A 146 3.90 9.94 1.79
C GLY A 146 2.73 8.93 1.70
N THR A 147 1.57 9.33 1.16
CA THR A 147 0.50 8.38 0.87
C THR A 147 0.91 7.47 -0.28
N VAL A 148 0.66 6.18 -0.12
CA VAL A 148 0.96 5.19 -1.14
C VAL A 148 -0.33 4.78 -1.82
N THR A 149 -0.41 4.98 -3.13
CA THR A 149 -1.57 4.61 -3.94
C THR A 149 -1.12 4.02 -5.27
N THR A 150 -2.05 3.55 -6.09
CA THR A 150 -1.72 3.02 -7.41
C THR A 150 -1.33 4.15 -8.36
N LEU A 151 -0.41 3.85 -9.27
CA LEU A 151 -0.02 4.79 -10.32
C LEU A 151 -1.24 5.19 -11.17
N GLY A 152 -2.16 4.27 -11.41
CA GLY A 152 -3.43 4.54 -12.08
C GLY A 152 -4.25 5.61 -11.38
N ALA A 153 -4.34 5.60 -10.07
CA ALA A 153 -5.05 6.63 -9.31
C ALA A 153 -4.44 8.03 -9.49
N HIS A 154 -3.10 8.13 -9.57
CA HIS A 154 -2.43 9.39 -9.88
C HIS A 154 -2.68 9.85 -11.32
N LEU A 155 -2.69 8.92 -12.27
CA LEU A 155 -2.93 9.22 -13.69
C LEU A 155 -4.35 9.68 -13.94
N ASP A 156 -5.33 8.95 -13.39
CA ASP A 156 -6.76 9.28 -13.55
C ASP A 156 -7.17 10.47 -12.68
N GLY A 157 -6.50 10.70 -11.56
CA GLY A 157 -6.72 11.85 -10.66
C GLY A 157 -5.99 13.13 -11.07
N GLY A 158 -5.23 13.13 -12.15
CA GLY A 158 -4.48 14.31 -12.63
C GLY A 158 -3.28 14.70 -11.74
N THR A 159 -2.83 13.82 -10.84
CA THR A 159 -1.71 14.06 -9.91
C THR A 159 -0.42 13.39 -10.35
N PHE A 160 -0.32 12.97 -11.61
CA PHE A 160 0.83 12.25 -12.14
C PHE A 160 2.17 13.02 -11.98
N ALA A 161 2.14 14.35 -12.10
CA ALA A 161 3.32 15.18 -11.90
C ALA A 161 3.93 15.08 -10.48
N GLN A 162 3.16 14.60 -9.49
CA GLN A 162 3.64 14.45 -8.11
C GLN A 162 4.49 13.18 -7.91
N VAL A 163 4.35 12.20 -8.79
CA VAL A 163 5.04 10.89 -8.69
C VAL A 163 6.16 10.70 -9.70
N ILE A 164 6.29 11.65 -10.63
CA ILE A 164 7.32 11.62 -11.66
C ILE A 164 8.50 12.52 -11.29
N ASN A 165 9.71 12.06 -11.54
CA ASN A 165 10.89 12.89 -11.43
C ASN A 165 10.94 13.87 -12.62
N ALA A 166 10.83 15.16 -12.33
CA ALA A 166 10.81 16.19 -13.37
C ALA A 166 12.11 16.29 -14.18
N ALA A 167 13.25 15.81 -13.65
CA ALA A 167 14.54 15.90 -14.30
C ALA A 167 14.75 14.83 -15.39
N ASP A 168 14.26 13.61 -15.18
CA ASP A 168 14.51 12.47 -16.07
C ASP A 168 13.24 11.69 -16.45
N GLY A 169 12.08 12.14 -16.02
CA GLY A 169 10.80 11.47 -16.26
C GLY A 169 10.65 10.10 -15.59
N SER A 170 11.56 9.72 -14.69
CA SER A 170 11.47 8.45 -14.01
C SER A 170 10.39 8.44 -12.94
N ILE A 171 9.88 7.24 -12.65
CA ILE A 171 8.92 7.01 -11.56
C ILE A 171 9.55 6.01 -10.60
N ALA A 172 9.63 6.39 -9.32
CA ALA A 172 10.01 5.46 -8.27
C ALA A 172 8.76 4.67 -7.86
N THR A 173 8.70 3.39 -8.24
CA THR A 173 7.66 2.52 -7.71
C THR A 173 8.01 2.12 -6.30
N ASP A 174 7.04 2.25 -5.40
CA ASP A 174 7.24 1.94 -4.00
C ASP A 174 6.94 0.45 -3.76
N GLY A 175 7.97 -0.30 -3.38
CA GLY A 175 7.84 -1.65 -2.84
C GLY A 175 7.55 -1.67 -1.35
N LYS A 176 7.36 -0.50 -0.73
CA LYS A 176 7.21 -0.35 0.71
C LYS A 176 5.78 -0.67 1.18
N GLN A 177 5.69 -0.78 2.45
CA GLN A 177 4.51 -1.07 3.23
C GLN A 177 3.38 -0.05 3.01
N ILE A 178 2.18 -0.54 2.77
CA ILE A 178 0.97 0.27 2.86
C ILE A 178 0.65 0.47 4.34
N THR A 179 0.54 1.70 4.79
CA THR A 179 0.15 2.01 6.17
C THR A 179 -1.36 1.87 6.36
N GLY A 180 -1.75 1.41 7.55
CA GLY A 180 -3.13 1.14 7.92
C GLY A 180 -3.56 -0.29 7.61
N GLY A 181 -4.71 -0.68 8.12
CA GLY A 181 -5.31 -1.99 7.90
C GLY A 181 -6.75 -1.84 7.42
N VAL A 182 -7.03 -2.17 6.16
CA VAL A 182 -8.39 -2.30 5.64
C VAL A 182 -8.59 -3.73 5.18
N ILE A 183 -9.51 -4.45 5.80
CA ILE A 183 -9.83 -5.84 5.47
C ILE A 183 -11.20 -5.87 4.83
N GLN A 184 -11.29 -6.49 3.65
CA GLN A 184 -12.55 -6.75 2.97
C GLN A 184 -12.87 -8.24 3.01
N TYR A 185 -14.04 -8.58 3.52
CA TYR A 185 -14.59 -9.93 3.52
C TYR A 185 -15.63 -10.10 2.42
N ASN A 186 -15.72 -11.31 1.90
CA ASN A 186 -16.85 -11.75 1.10
C ASN A 186 -18.06 -11.92 2.03
N THR A 187 -19.09 -11.12 1.84
CA THR A 187 -20.28 -11.13 2.70
C THR A 187 -21.14 -12.40 2.57
N ALA A 188 -20.95 -13.18 1.49
CA ALA A 188 -21.65 -14.44 1.27
C ALA A 188 -20.87 -15.63 1.88
N THR A 189 -19.53 -15.65 1.80
CA THR A 189 -18.71 -16.78 2.27
C THR A 189 -18.02 -16.52 3.60
N GLY A 190 -17.85 -15.25 4.00
CA GLY A 190 -17.10 -14.84 5.19
C GLY A 190 -15.57 -14.91 5.03
N GLU A 191 -15.07 -15.20 3.84
CA GLU A 191 -13.65 -15.28 3.55
C GLU A 191 -13.05 -13.89 3.31
N ILE A 192 -11.78 -13.71 3.67
CA ILE A 192 -11.04 -12.48 3.37
C ILE A 192 -10.83 -12.40 1.85
N GLN A 193 -11.29 -11.32 1.24
CA GLN A 193 -11.11 -11.03 -0.18
C GLN A 193 -9.86 -10.20 -0.45
N SER A 194 -9.61 -9.22 0.40
CA SER A 194 -8.44 -8.36 0.26
C SER A 194 -8.02 -7.74 1.60
N VAL A 195 -6.74 -7.42 1.68
CA VAL A 195 -6.16 -6.61 2.76
C VAL A 195 -5.50 -5.39 2.10
N ASN A 196 -5.94 -4.20 2.48
CA ASN A 196 -5.51 -2.93 1.87
C ASN A 196 -5.65 -2.92 0.32
N GLY A 197 -6.72 -3.56 -0.20
CA GLY A 197 -6.96 -3.70 -1.63
C GLY A 197 -6.09 -4.76 -2.33
N LEU A 198 -5.20 -5.45 -1.62
CA LEU A 198 -4.39 -6.54 -2.16
C LEU A 198 -5.14 -7.86 -2.03
N THR A 199 -5.25 -8.61 -3.13
CA THR A 199 -5.91 -9.93 -3.17
C THR A 199 -4.92 -11.10 -3.15
N ASN A 200 -3.65 -10.80 -3.39
CA ASN A 200 -2.56 -11.78 -3.45
C ASN A 200 -1.67 -11.78 -2.19
N ASN A 201 -1.89 -10.84 -1.28
CA ASN A 201 -1.24 -10.78 0.01
C ASN A 201 -2.28 -10.32 1.05
N LEU A 202 -2.79 -11.28 1.82
CA LEU A 202 -3.86 -11.06 2.80
C LEU A 202 -3.32 -10.81 4.21
N ASN A 203 -2.03 -10.46 4.33
CA ASN A 203 -1.38 -10.28 5.61
C ASN A 203 -1.31 -8.80 5.99
N LEU A 204 -1.42 -8.54 7.29
CA LEU A 204 -0.99 -7.29 7.90
C LEU A 204 0.43 -7.43 8.48
N VAL A 205 1.14 -6.33 8.60
CA VAL A 205 2.47 -6.30 9.20
C VAL A 205 2.56 -5.20 10.24
N LEU A 206 3.07 -5.55 11.41
CA LEU A 206 3.58 -4.58 12.37
C LEU A 206 5.04 -4.28 12.01
N ASP A 207 5.27 -3.07 11.53
CA ASP A 207 6.58 -2.56 11.17
C ASP A 207 7.14 -1.72 12.32
N PHE A 208 8.25 -2.19 12.88
CA PHE A 208 8.96 -1.51 13.98
C PHE A 208 10.02 -0.52 13.46
N GLY A 209 10.10 -0.32 12.14
CA GLY A 209 11.10 0.51 11.49
C GLY A 209 12.50 -0.10 11.54
N ASP A 210 13.32 0.30 10.57
CA ASP A 210 14.73 -0.12 10.46
C ASP A 210 15.61 0.73 11.41
N GLN A 211 15.37 0.67 12.72
CA GLN A 211 16.20 1.38 13.68
C GLN A 211 17.43 0.52 14.02
N PRO A 212 18.66 1.00 13.75
CA PRO A 212 19.89 0.29 14.16
C PRO A 212 19.86 0.00 15.65
N GLY A 213 19.96 -1.28 16.01
CA GLY A 213 19.92 -1.73 17.41
C GLY A 213 18.51 -1.95 17.97
N SER A 214 17.46 -1.86 17.16
CA SER A 214 16.11 -2.27 17.54
C SER A 214 16.11 -3.72 18.04
N ALA A 215 15.43 -3.96 19.15
CA ALA A 215 15.17 -5.32 19.62
C ALA A 215 14.02 -5.99 18.87
N PHE A 216 13.28 -5.24 18.05
CA PHE A 216 12.09 -5.72 17.35
C PHE A 216 12.37 -5.99 15.89
N GLU A 217 11.82 -7.07 15.40
CA GLU A 217 11.70 -7.39 13.97
C GLU A 217 10.24 -7.20 13.54
N ASN A 218 10.02 -6.96 12.25
CA ASN A 218 8.68 -6.87 11.70
C ASN A 218 7.91 -8.17 11.92
N ILE A 219 6.62 -8.03 12.26
CA ILE A 219 5.74 -9.16 12.56
C ILE A 219 4.66 -9.23 11.48
N THR A 220 4.65 -10.35 10.76
CA THR A 220 3.56 -10.66 9.83
C THR A 220 2.38 -11.25 10.60
N ILE A 221 1.19 -10.72 10.35
CA ILE A 221 -0.09 -11.14 10.93
C ILE A 221 -0.91 -11.71 9.77
N ASP A 222 -1.19 -13.01 9.79
CA ASP A 222 -1.97 -13.75 8.80
C ASP A 222 -3.22 -14.40 9.40
#